data_b9ab79a2647d188c6f42a9123a744c64
#
_entry.id   b9ab79a2647d188c6f42a9123a744c64
#
_cell.length_a   1.000
_cell.length_b   1.000
_cell.length_c   1.000
_cell.angle_alpha   90.00
_cell.angle_beta   90.00
_cell.angle_gamma   90.00
#
_symmetry.space_group_name_H-M   'P 1'
#
loop_
_entity.id
_entity.type
_entity.pdbx_description
1 polymer ?
#
loop_
_entity_poly.entity_id
_entity_poly.type
_entity_poly.pdbx_seq_one_letter_code
_entity_poly.pdbx_strand_id
1 'polypeptide(L)'
;MAHLTARRPQNVEGDLYVDSSCIDCDTCRWMAPNIFGRDDEQSAVFHQPETEAERLAALQAVLACPTASIGTVAPPKDMKEAQASFPIPITDNIYHCGYHSEKSYGAASYLIQRPDGNVLVDSPRFAAPLVKQLEALGGVRYLYLTHQDDVADHQQFHERFGCDRILHADDIGSGTTSVEIQLKGSDPVELAPDLTIVPVPGHTKGHTVLLYDNRILFTGDHLAWSVRLHQLHAFRSVCWYSWPEQIKSMEKLAAYDFEWVLPGHGRRHHADKATMRQHMQKCLDWMKAQ
;
A
#
# COMPACT_ATOMS: atom_id res chain seq x y z
N MET A 1 -2.56 -2.56 -20.86
CA MET A 1 -1.56 -1.56 -21.33
C MET A 1 -2.31 -0.32 -21.73
N ALA A 2 -1.75 0.85 -21.40
CA ALA A 2 -2.33 2.13 -21.77
C ALA A 2 -2.55 2.25 -23.28
N HIS A 3 -3.64 2.90 -23.67
CA HIS A 3 -4.03 3.07 -25.06
C HIS A 3 -3.72 4.50 -25.52
N LEU A 4 -2.83 4.66 -26.51
CA LEU A 4 -2.44 5.97 -27.03
C LEU A 4 -3.63 6.77 -27.58
N THR A 5 -4.63 6.10 -28.15
CA THR A 5 -5.87 6.72 -28.64
C THR A 5 -6.76 7.26 -27.52
N ALA A 6 -6.55 6.81 -26.29
CA ALA A 6 -7.25 7.26 -25.09
C ALA A 6 -6.38 8.17 -24.21
N ARG A 7 -5.22 8.64 -24.73
CA ARG A 7 -4.33 9.58 -24.03
C ARG A 7 -5.13 10.80 -23.57
N ARG A 8 -4.99 11.14 -22.32
CA ARG A 8 -5.65 12.32 -21.74
C ARG A 8 -5.04 13.62 -22.30
N PRO A 9 -5.88 14.61 -22.68
CA PRO A 9 -5.39 15.88 -23.20
C PRO A 9 -4.61 16.72 -22.19
N GLN A 10 -4.77 16.42 -20.88
CA GLN A 10 -4.05 17.08 -19.78
C GLN A 10 -2.57 16.67 -19.69
N ASN A 11 -2.14 15.60 -20.37
CA ASN A 11 -0.72 15.27 -20.41
C ASN A 11 0.04 16.30 -21.25
N VAL A 12 1.21 16.72 -20.76
CA VAL A 12 2.18 17.47 -21.63
C VAL A 12 2.63 16.61 -22.80
N GLU A 13 3.05 17.24 -23.88
CA GLU A 13 3.60 16.54 -25.04
C GLU A 13 4.84 15.72 -24.68
N GLY A 14 5.00 14.53 -25.28
CA GLY A 14 6.15 13.64 -25.08
C GLY A 14 5.80 12.16 -25.09
N ASP A 15 6.78 11.33 -24.71
CA ASP A 15 6.72 9.87 -24.79
C ASP A 15 5.80 9.27 -23.72
N LEU A 16 5.92 9.73 -22.46
CA LEU A 16 5.15 9.23 -21.34
C LEU A 16 3.75 9.87 -21.29
N TYR A 17 2.72 9.08 -21.00
CA TYR A 17 1.34 9.59 -20.90
C TYR A 17 0.49 8.76 -19.94
N VAL A 18 -0.60 9.35 -19.48
CA VAL A 18 -1.71 8.68 -18.78
C VAL A 18 -2.93 8.66 -19.70
N ASP A 19 -3.62 7.55 -19.78
CA ASP A 19 -4.87 7.44 -20.54
C ASP A 19 -6.12 7.58 -19.66
N SER A 20 -7.28 7.61 -20.28
CA SER A 20 -8.57 7.83 -19.58
C SER A 20 -9.06 6.66 -18.74
N SER A 21 -8.35 5.53 -18.69
CA SER A 21 -8.65 4.41 -17.79
C SER A 21 -8.10 4.59 -16.36
N CYS A 22 -7.45 5.74 -16.08
CA CYS A 22 -6.95 6.09 -14.76
C CYS A 22 -8.09 6.15 -13.72
N ILE A 23 -7.91 5.46 -12.59
CA ILE A 23 -8.90 5.39 -11.47
C ILE A 23 -8.59 6.35 -10.31
N ASP A 24 -7.67 7.29 -10.48
CA ASP A 24 -7.27 8.27 -9.45
C ASP A 24 -6.69 7.67 -8.15
N CYS A 25 -6.08 6.50 -8.20
CA CYS A 25 -5.51 5.80 -7.03
C CYS A 25 -4.28 6.47 -6.40
N ASP A 26 -3.78 7.57 -6.94
CA ASP A 26 -2.63 8.36 -6.45
C ASP A 26 -1.25 7.69 -6.57
N THR A 27 -1.15 6.39 -6.88
CA THR A 27 0.11 5.62 -6.88
C THR A 27 1.25 6.31 -7.65
N CYS A 28 1.03 6.71 -8.90
CA CYS A 28 2.06 7.33 -9.73
C CYS A 28 2.52 8.69 -9.17
N ARG A 29 1.63 9.45 -8.55
CA ARG A 29 1.92 10.79 -8.03
C ARG A 29 2.80 10.78 -6.79
N TRP A 30 2.78 9.69 -6.00
CA TRP A 30 3.72 9.57 -4.89
C TRP A 30 5.00 8.80 -5.25
N MET A 31 4.97 7.95 -6.29
CA MET A 31 6.16 7.25 -6.77
C MET A 31 7.06 8.17 -7.59
N ALA A 32 6.48 9.03 -8.44
CA ALA A 32 7.22 9.96 -9.28
C ALA A 32 6.56 11.36 -9.26
N PRO A 33 6.65 12.07 -8.12
CA PRO A 33 5.95 13.35 -7.89
C PRO A 33 6.43 14.49 -8.79
N ASN A 34 7.62 14.39 -9.37
CA ASN A 34 8.14 15.36 -10.35
C ASN A 34 7.59 15.13 -11.77
N ILE A 35 6.87 14.04 -12.00
CA ILE A 35 6.37 13.63 -13.32
C ILE A 35 4.85 13.68 -13.36
N PHE A 36 4.19 13.13 -12.33
CA PHE A 36 2.74 12.96 -12.30
C PHE A 36 2.06 13.93 -11.34
N GLY A 37 1.04 14.62 -11.82
CA GLY A 37 0.14 15.47 -11.05
C GLY A 37 -1.31 15.00 -11.16
N ARG A 38 -2.19 15.60 -10.34
CA ARG A 38 -3.64 15.43 -10.45
C ARG A 38 -4.22 16.56 -11.29
N ASP A 39 -5.03 16.20 -12.28
CA ASP A 39 -5.78 17.11 -13.13
C ASP A 39 -7.14 16.48 -13.46
N ASP A 40 -8.24 17.20 -13.29
CA ASP A 40 -9.61 16.71 -13.52
C ASP A 40 -9.90 15.31 -12.90
N GLU A 41 -9.60 15.16 -11.62
CA GLU A 41 -9.86 13.92 -10.85
C GLU A 41 -9.14 12.65 -11.33
N GLN A 42 -8.13 12.79 -12.17
CA GLN A 42 -7.24 11.71 -12.62
C GLN A 42 -5.80 12.20 -12.63
N SER A 43 -4.85 11.25 -12.74
CA SER A 43 -3.44 11.60 -12.94
C SER A 43 -3.17 12.07 -14.37
N ALA A 44 -2.20 12.98 -14.52
CA ALA A 44 -1.64 13.37 -15.80
C ALA A 44 -0.12 13.54 -15.68
N VAL A 45 0.59 13.40 -16.78
CA VAL A 45 2.02 13.77 -16.89
C VAL A 45 2.10 15.27 -17.07
N PHE A 46 2.68 15.99 -16.11
CA PHE A 46 2.90 17.44 -16.22
C PHE A 46 4.36 17.79 -16.60
N HIS A 47 5.26 16.82 -16.49
CA HIS A 47 6.66 16.94 -16.87
C HIS A 47 7.17 15.59 -17.42
N GLN A 48 7.88 15.61 -18.57
CA GLN A 48 8.52 14.41 -19.10
C GLN A 48 9.84 14.16 -18.35
N PRO A 49 10.22 12.88 -18.10
CA PRO A 49 11.45 12.58 -17.39
C PRO A 49 12.69 13.06 -18.18
N GLU A 50 13.56 13.86 -17.56
CA GLU A 50 14.78 14.41 -18.14
C GLU A 50 16.06 13.73 -17.65
N THR A 51 16.00 13.09 -16.48
CA THR A 51 17.12 12.37 -15.86
C THR A 51 16.87 10.87 -15.83
N GLU A 52 17.94 10.08 -15.71
CA GLU A 52 17.84 8.61 -15.52
C GLU A 52 17.03 8.25 -14.26
N ALA A 53 17.19 9.00 -13.18
CA ALA A 53 16.44 8.79 -11.94
C ALA A 53 14.94 9.05 -12.12
N GLU A 54 14.56 10.13 -12.79
CA GLU A 54 13.16 10.43 -13.13
C GLU A 54 12.59 9.39 -14.08
N ARG A 55 13.36 8.96 -15.06
CA ARG A 55 12.95 7.92 -16.00
C ARG A 55 12.70 6.58 -15.27
N LEU A 56 13.59 6.17 -14.38
CA LEU A 56 13.41 4.98 -13.57
C LEU A 56 12.14 5.08 -12.70
N ALA A 57 11.96 6.21 -12.00
CA ALA A 57 10.76 6.44 -11.17
C ALA A 57 9.47 6.43 -12.00
N ALA A 58 9.48 7.02 -13.21
CA ALA A 58 8.35 6.99 -14.13
C ALA A 58 8.02 5.55 -14.59
N LEU A 59 9.02 4.74 -14.95
CA LEU A 59 8.82 3.33 -15.33
C LEU A 59 8.39 2.46 -14.15
N GLN A 60 8.87 2.72 -12.94
CA GLN A 60 8.37 2.11 -11.72
C GLN A 60 6.88 2.42 -11.53
N ALA A 61 6.46 3.67 -11.76
CA ALA A 61 5.05 4.05 -11.71
C ALA A 61 4.20 3.36 -12.80
N VAL A 62 4.75 3.17 -14.02
CA VAL A 62 4.10 2.35 -15.08
C VAL A 62 3.83 0.93 -14.59
N LEU A 63 4.82 0.27 -13.96
CA LEU A 63 4.69 -1.10 -13.45
C LEU A 63 3.75 -1.21 -12.26
N ALA A 64 3.72 -0.18 -11.41
CA ALA A 64 2.88 -0.14 -10.23
C ALA A 64 1.44 0.31 -10.53
N CYS A 65 1.16 0.91 -11.70
CA CYS A 65 -0.20 1.35 -12.04
C CYS A 65 -1.18 0.17 -12.05
N PRO A 66 -2.24 0.20 -11.22
CA PRO A 66 -3.16 -0.93 -11.07
C PRO A 66 -3.96 -1.23 -12.33
N THR A 67 -4.37 -0.21 -13.06
CA THR A 67 -5.15 -0.30 -14.30
C THR A 67 -4.29 -0.29 -15.57
N ALA A 68 -2.95 -0.22 -15.41
CA ALA A 68 -2.03 -0.06 -16.53
C ALA A 68 -2.37 1.14 -17.44
N SER A 69 -2.87 2.23 -16.85
CA SER A 69 -3.26 3.47 -17.55
C SER A 69 -2.08 4.37 -17.90
N ILE A 70 -0.86 4.01 -17.50
CA ILE A 70 0.35 4.77 -17.82
C ILE A 70 1.10 4.03 -18.93
N GLY A 71 1.49 4.74 -19.97
CA GLY A 71 2.18 4.17 -21.11
C GLY A 71 3.22 5.10 -21.72
N THR A 72 3.98 4.57 -22.69
CA THR A 72 4.93 5.29 -23.52
C THR A 72 4.54 5.14 -24.97
N VAL A 73 4.79 6.17 -25.79
CA VAL A 73 4.53 6.14 -27.24
C VAL A 73 5.42 5.08 -27.91
N ALA A 74 6.69 5.06 -27.54
CA ALA A 74 7.63 4.05 -28.00
C ALA A 74 7.88 2.99 -26.90
N PRO A 75 8.04 1.69 -27.23
CA PRO A 75 8.37 0.66 -26.24
C PRO A 75 9.64 1.02 -25.47
N PRO A 76 9.62 1.08 -24.13
CA PRO A 76 10.78 1.48 -23.34
C PRO A 76 11.85 0.39 -23.36
N LYS A 77 13.11 0.76 -23.63
CA LYS A 77 14.24 -0.17 -23.69
C LYS A 77 14.74 -0.58 -22.28
N ASP A 78 14.46 0.24 -21.30
CA ASP A 78 14.90 0.18 -19.90
C ASP A 78 13.86 -0.44 -18.94
N MET A 79 12.77 -1.00 -19.47
CA MET A 79 11.72 -1.64 -18.67
C MET A 79 12.24 -2.80 -17.81
N LYS A 80 13.24 -3.56 -18.27
CA LYS A 80 13.84 -4.65 -17.49
C LYS A 80 14.57 -4.16 -16.24
N GLU A 81 15.21 -3.00 -16.32
CA GLU A 81 15.87 -2.34 -15.19
C GLU A 81 14.83 -1.91 -14.15
N ALA A 82 13.75 -1.27 -14.59
CA ALA A 82 12.64 -0.92 -13.70
C ALA A 82 11.99 -2.16 -13.05
N GLN A 83 11.83 -3.27 -13.79
CA GLN A 83 11.34 -4.55 -13.22
C GLN A 83 12.30 -5.11 -12.16
N ALA A 84 13.61 -5.04 -12.40
CA ALA A 84 14.63 -5.56 -11.49
C ALA A 84 14.79 -4.70 -10.21
N SER A 85 14.31 -3.45 -10.22
CA SER A 85 14.36 -2.56 -9.06
C SER A 85 13.30 -2.86 -7.98
N PHE A 86 12.31 -3.71 -8.28
CA PHE A 86 11.33 -4.15 -7.29
C PHE A 86 11.76 -5.43 -6.58
N PRO A 87 11.39 -5.57 -5.28
CA PRO A 87 10.71 -4.58 -4.44
C PRO A 87 11.64 -3.43 -4.05
N ILE A 88 11.09 -2.21 -3.97
CA ILE A 88 11.86 -0.98 -3.71
C ILE A 88 12.11 -0.85 -2.21
N PRO A 89 13.37 -0.69 -1.74
CA PRO A 89 13.67 -0.50 -0.33
C PRO A 89 13.06 0.80 0.21
N ILE A 90 12.52 0.75 1.44
CA ILE A 90 11.97 1.90 2.16
C ILE A 90 12.88 2.26 3.33
N THR A 91 13.10 1.31 4.21
CA THR A 91 13.96 1.43 5.39
C THR A 91 14.36 0.04 5.85
N ASP A 92 15.57 -0.13 6.33
CA ASP A 92 16.12 -1.40 6.81
C ASP A 92 15.76 -2.60 5.90
N ASN A 93 15.00 -3.53 6.44
CA ASN A 93 14.52 -4.74 5.78
C ASN A 93 13.07 -4.65 5.27
N ILE A 94 12.56 -3.44 5.07
CA ILE A 94 11.20 -3.16 4.57
C ILE A 94 11.25 -2.66 3.14
N TYR A 95 10.41 -3.25 2.30
CA TYR A 95 10.35 -2.97 0.87
C TYR A 95 8.92 -2.70 0.42
N HIS A 96 8.76 -1.83 -0.57
CA HIS A 96 7.53 -1.63 -1.32
C HIS A 96 7.48 -2.59 -2.52
N CYS A 97 6.45 -3.42 -2.61
CA CYS A 97 6.35 -4.44 -3.65
C CYS A 97 6.03 -3.88 -5.05
N GLY A 98 5.42 -2.69 -5.15
CA GLY A 98 4.89 -2.21 -6.42
C GLY A 98 3.78 -3.11 -6.96
N TYR A 99 3.56 -3.13 -8.29
CA TYR A 99 2.58 -3.99 -8.95
C TYR A 99 1.21 -3.97 -8.26
N HIS A 100 0.69 -2.75 -8.00
CA HIS A 100 -0.59 -2.59 -7.34
C HIS A 100 -1.72 -3.26 -8.13
N SER A 101 -2.75 -3.70 -7.45
CA SER A 101 -3.89 -4.38 -8.08
C SER A 101 -5.09 -3.46 -8.24
N GLU A 102 -5.76 -3.55 -9.37
CA GLU A 102 -7.07 -2.91 -9.58
C GLU A 102 -8.14 -3.47 -8.63
N LYS A 103 -8.02 -4.75 -8.25
CA LYS A 103 -8.93 -5.40 -7.29
C LYS A 103 -8.89 -4.78 -5.90
N SER A 104 -7.78 -4.13 -5.54
CA SER A 104 -7.58 -3.41 -4.28
C SER A 104 -7.48 -1.90 -4.52
N TYR A 105 -8.11 -1.37 -5.55
CA TYR A 105 -8.11 0.05 -5.94
C TYR A 105 -6.69 0.69 -5.98
N GLY A 106 -5.64 -0.12 -6.15
CA GLY A 106 -4.25 0.35 -6.17
C GLY A 106 -3.59 0.46 -4.81
N ALA A 107 -4.04 -0.29 -3.82
CA ALA A 107 -3.40 -0.36 -2.51
C ALA A 107 -1.92 -0.78 -2.62
N ALA A 108 -1.07 -0.18 -1.80
CA ALA A 108 0.33 -0.54 -1.66
C ALA A 108 0.50 -1.78 -0.80
N SER A 109 1.39 -2.68 -1.22
CA SER A 109 1.81 -3.85 -0.47
C SER A 109 3.29 -3.78 -0.11
N TYR A 110 3.68 -4.47 0.96
CA TYR A 110 5.02 -4.38 1.51
C TYR A 110 5.61 -5.76 1.82
N LEU A 111 6.92 -5.87 1.71
CA LEU A 111 7.67 -7.05 2.17
C LEU A 111 8.47 -6.68 3.41
N ILE A 112 8.35 -7.47 4.46
CA ILE A 112 9.25 -7.49 5.62
C ILE A 112 10.19 -8.67 5.43
N GLN A 113 11.47 -8.43 5.17
CA GLN A 113 12.47 -9.48 5.08
C GLN A 113 12.97 -9.85 6.48
N ARG A 114 12.78 -11.12 6.89
CA ARG A 114 13.09 -11.59 8.24
C ARG A 114 13.83 -12.92 8.22
N PRO A 115 14.77 -13.15 9.19
CA PRO A 115 15.44 -14.44 9.34
C PRO A 115 14.46 -15.61 9.55
N ASP A 116 13.38 -15.37 10.32
CA ASP A 116 12.37 -16.39 10.68
C ASP A 116 11.26 -16.52 9.61
N GLY A 117 11.49 -16.02 8.41
CA GLY A 117 10.56 -16.04 7.29
C GLY A 117 9.89 -14.70 7.03
N ASN A 118 9.84 -14.33 5.76
CA ASN A 118 9.34 -13.05 5.30
C ASN A 118 7.82 -12.92 5.46
N VAL A 119 7.36 -11.69 5.70
CA VAL A 119 5.95 -11.33 5.73
C VAL A 119 5.63 -10.42 4.54
N LEU A 120 4.70 -10.86 3.70
CA LEU A 120 4.07 -10.00 2.70
C LEU A 120 2.85 -9.36 3.36
N VAL A 121 2.81 -8.03 3.39
CA VAL A 121 1.70 -7.23 3.95
C VAL A 121 0.85 -6.74 2.80
N ASP A 122 -0.41 -7.14 2.78
CA ASP A 122 -1.38 -6.99 1.71
C ASP A 122 -0.93 -7.58 0.37
N SER A 123 -1.89 -7.89 -0.49
CA SER A 123 -1.60 -8.63 -1.70
C SER A 123 -1.42 -7.72 -2.90
N PRO A 124 -0.21 -7.64 -3.49
CA PRO A 124 -0.04 -7.00 -4.79
C PRO A 124 -0.64 -7.87 -5.91
N ARG A 125 -0.66 -7.35 -7.13
CA ARG A 125 -0.91 -8.15 -8.33
C ARG A 125 0.17 -9.23 -8.48
N PHE A 126 -0.23 -10.48 -8.75
CA PHE A 126 0.68 -11.61 -8.96
C PHE A 126 1.41 -11.46 -10.31
N ALA A 127 2.54 -10.74 -10.30
CA ALA A 127 3.34 -10.45 -11.47
C ALA A 127 4.65 -11.26 -11.47
N ALA A 128 4.94 -11.99 -12.55
CA ALA A 128 6.10 -12.87 -12.63
C ALA A 128 7.44 -12.19 -12.29
N PRO A 129 7.73 -10.92 -12.67
CA PRO A 129 8.95 -10.24 -12.25
C PRO A 129 9.04 -10.06 -10.73
N LEU A 130 7.95 -9.66 -10.06
CA LEU A 130 7.89 -9.52 -8.60
C LEU A 130 8.07 -10.87 -7.91
N VAL A 131 7.33 -11.89 -8.34
CA VAL A 131 7.41 -13.25 -7.78
C VAL A 131 8.84 -13.77 -7.80
N LYS A 132 9.55 -13.61 -8.91
CA LYS A 132 10.96 -14.00 -9.04
C LYS A 132 11.86 -13.27 -8.02
N GLN A 133 11.62 -11.98 -7.76
CA GLN A 133 12.40 -11.23 -6.77
C GLN A 133 12.06 -11.67 -5.35
N LEU A 134 10.78 -11.90 -5.04
CA LEU A 134 10.37 -12.43 -3.74
C LEU A 134 11.01 -13.81 -3.46
N GLU A 135 11.11 -14.67 -4.46
CA GLU A 135 11.83 -15.96 -4.37
C GLU A 135 13.31 -15.76 -4.05
N ALA A 136 13.97 -14.85 -4.76
CA ALA A 136 15.38 -14.53 -4.53
C ALA A 136 15.65 -13.94 -3.13
N LEU A 137 14.65 -13.29 -2.52
CA LEU A 137 14.69 -12.74 -1.16
C LEU A 137 14.31 -13.78 -0.08
N GLY A 138 14.08 -15.05 -0.44
CA GLY A 138 13.77 -16.12 0.52
C GLY A 138 12.29 -16.52 0.56
N GLY A 139 11.48 -16.07 -0.40
CA GLY A 139 10.04 -16.40 -0.50
C GLY A 139 9.18 -15.62 0.49
N VAL A 140 7.98 -16.14 0.75
CA VAL A 140 6.97 -15.58 1.66
C VAL A 140 6.54 -16.67 2.62
N ARG A 141 6.65 -16.44 3.94
CA ARG A 141 6.14 -17.33 4.98
C ARG A 141 4.72 -16.99 5.39
N TYR A 142 4.44 -15.71 5.60
CA TYR A 142 3.12 -15.20 5.94
C TYR A 142 2.68 -14.16 4.91
N LEU A 143 1.42 -14.27 4.48
CA LEU A 143 0.71 -13.21 3.77
C LEU A 143 -0.32 -12.63 4.74
N TYR A 144 0.04 -11.51 5.37
CA TYR A 144 -0.82 -10.79 6.27
C TYR A 144 -1.70 -9.81 5.49
N LEU A 145 -3.01 -9.96 5.62
CA LEU A 145 -4.03 -9.12 4.98
C LEU A 145 -4.63 -8.20 6.04
N THR A 146 -4.48 -6.90 5.87
CA THR A 146 -4.96 -5.90 6.84
C THR A 146 -6.47 -5.90 6.95
N HIS A 147 -7.18 -6.11 5.83
CA HIS A 147 -8.64 -6.13 5.74
C HIS A 147 -9.12 -6.77 4.42
N GLN A 148 -10.43 -6.89 4.26
CA GLN A 148 -11.06 -7.61 3.14
C GLN A 148 -10.86 -6.98 1.76
N ASP A 149 -10.57 -5.67 1.66
CA ASP A 149 -10.51 -4.97 0.37
C ASP A 149 -9.14 -5.12 -0.33
N ASP A 150 -8.06 -5.40 0.45
CA ASP A 150 -6.68 -5.48 -0.06
C ASP A 150 -6.17 -6.92 -0.24
N VAL A 151 -7.07 -7.85 -0.51
CA VAL A 151 -6.74 -9.28 -0.66
C VAL A 151 -6.26 -9.67 -2.06
N ALA A 152 -6.60 -8.91 -3.09
CA ALA A 152 -6.20 -9.04 -4.52
C ALA A 152 -5.91 -10.49 -4.99
N ASP A 153 -4.65 -10.82 -5.24
CA ASP A 153 -4.20 -12.11 -5.78
C ASP A 153 -3.65 -13.05 -4.68
N HIS A 154 -4.09 -12.89 -3.43
CA HIS A 154 -3.61 -13.63 -2.25
C HIS A 154 -3.56 -15.15 -2.44
N GLN A 155 -4.53 -15.72 -3.19
CA GLN A 155 -4.58 -17.16 -3.46
C GLN A 155 -3.38 -17.61 -4.30
N GLN A 156 -2.99 -16.84 -5.32
CA GLN A 156 -1.85 -17.19 -6.19
C GLN A 156 -0.51 -17.13 -5.42
N PHE A 157 -0.37 -16.17 -4.46
CA PHE A 157 0.80 -16.11 -3.58
C PHE A 157 0.84 -17.31 -2.63
N HIS A 158 -0.29 -17.70 -2.05
CA HIS A 158 -0.39 -18.93 -1.24
C HIS A 158 0.01 -20.17 -2.04
N GLU A 159 -0.55 -20.36 -3.22
CA GLU A 159 -0.25 -21.51 -4.09
C GLU A 159 1.22 -21.56 -4.51
N ARG A 160 1.85 -20.39 -4.73
CA ARG A 160 3.24 -20.30 -5.15
C ARG A 160 4.25 -20.54 -4.04
N PHE A 161 4.00 -19.98 -2.86
CA PHE A 161 4.98 -19.96 -1.76
C PHE A 161 4.63 -20.94 -0.64
N GLY A 162 3.41 -21.48 -0.61
CA GLY A 162 2.92 -22.27 0.53
C GLY A 162 2.79 -21.43 1.79
N CYS A 163 2.63 -20.10 1.67
CA CYS A 163 2.56 -19.19 2.79
C CYS A 163 1.22 -19.29 3.51
N ASP A 164 1.22 -19.16 4.85
CA ASP A 164 -0.01 -19.02 5.62
C ASP A 164 -0.57 -17.61 5.45
N ARG A 165 -1.85 -17.51 5.06
CA ARG A 165 -2.57 -16.23 4.98
C ARG A 165 -3.20 -15.91 6.32
N ILE A 166 -3.16 -14.64 6.70
CA ILE A 166 -3.68 -14.15 7.96
C ILE A 166 -4.72 -13.07 7.67
N LEU A 167 -5.95 -13.22 8.18
CA LEU A 167 -7.01 -12.23 8.05
C LEU A 167 -7.94 -12.30 9.26
N HIS A 168 -8.53 -11.19 9.68
CA HIS A 168 -9.50 -11.20 10.77
C HIS A 168 -10.81 -11.86 10.35
N ALA A 169 -11.42 -12.65 11.24
CA ALA A 169 -12.62 -13.43 10.96
C ALA A 169 -13.84 -12.58 10.54
N ASP A 170 -13.92 -11.34 11.03
CA ASP A 170 -15.01 -10.41 10.66
C ASP A 170 -14.87 -9.84 9.23
N ASP A 171 -13.72 -10.05 8.59
CA ASP A 171 -13.45 -9.65 7.19
C ASP A 171 -13.33 -10.86 6.24
N ILE A 172 -13.64 -12.07 6.73
CA ILE A 172 -13.71 -13.25 5.86
C ILE A 172 -14.93 -13.15 4.94
N GLY A 173 -14.68 -13.09 3.64
CA GLY A 173 -15.68 -13.14 2.58
C GLY A 173 -15.57 -14.41 1.72
N SER A 174 -16.39 -14.51 0.68
CA SER A 174 -16.45 -15.71 -0.17
C SER A 174 -15.11 -16.10 -0.81
N GLY A 175 -14.24 -15.12 -1.11
CA GLY A 175 -12.91 -15.35 -1.67
C GLY A 175 -11.83 -15.71 -0.66
N THR A 176 -12.08 -15.56 0.65
CA THR A 176 -11.08 -15.69 1.73
C THR A 176 -11.44 -16.75 2.76
N THR A 177 -12.48 -17.56 2.53
CA THR A 177 -12.93 -18.62 3.47
C THR A 177 -11.85 -19.64 3.79
N SER A 178 -10.90 -19.86 2.90
CA SER A 178 -9.80 -20.82 3.02
C SER A 178 -8.51 -20.23 3.61
N VAL A 179 -8.56 -19.00 4.17
CA VAL A 179 -7.40 -18.38 4.83
C VAL A 179 -7.03 -19.21 6.07
N GLU A 180 -5.75 -19.53 6.20
CA GLU A 180 -5.22 -20.51 7.17
C GLU A 180 -5.34 -20.01 8.61
N ILE A 181 -5.04 -18.71 8.84
CA ILE A 181 -5.04 -18.10 10.16
C ILE A 181 -6.12 -17.01 10.22
N GLN A 182 -7.23 -17.33 10.88
CA GLN A 182 -8.34 -16.40 11.08
C GLN A 182 -8.27 -15.80 12.49
N LEU A 183 -7.90 -14.54 12.58
CA LEU A 183 -7.85 -13.79 13.84
C LEU A 183 -9.25 -13.54 14.37
N LYS A 184 -9.41 -13.54 15.70
CA LYS A 184 -10.71 -13.33 16.35
C LYS A 184 -10.58 -12.41 17.55
N GLY A 185 -11.63 -11.63 17.80
CA GLY A 185 -11.71 -10.75 18.97
C GLY A 185 -11.02 -9.41 18.76
N SER A 186 -10.88 -8.66 19.82
CA SER A 186 -10.38 -7.29 19.81
C SER A 186 -8.99 -7.11 20.44
N ASP A 187 -8.43 -8.18 21.01
CA ASP A 187 -7.14 -8.12 21.69
C ASP A 187 -5.98 -8.22 20.68
N PRO A 188 -4.86 -7.56 20.94
CA PRO A 188 -3.66 -7.70 20.13
C PRO A 188 -3.15 -9.14 20.12
N VAL A 189 -2.64 -9.58 18.97
CA VAL A 189 -2.06 -10.91 18.77
C VAL A 189 -0.58 -10.77 18.47
N GLU A 190 0.26 -11.33 19.32
CA GLU A 190 1.69 -11.48 19.07
C GLU A 190 1.92 -12.69 18.16
N LEU A 191 2.18 -12.42 16.87
CA LEU A 191 2.49 -13.46 15.89
C LEU A 191 3.95 -13.96 16.04
N ALA A 192 4.85 -13.06 16.43
CA ALA A 192 6.23 -13.31 16.80
C ALA A 192 6.70 -12.16 17.72
N PRO A 193 7.87 -12.28 18.40
CA PRO A 193 8.34 -11.23 19.32
C PRO A 193 8.49 -9.84 18.69
N ASP A 194 8.67 -9.77 17.37
CA ASP A 194 8.80 -8.56 16.57
C ASP A 194 7.54 -8.23 15.74
N LEU A 195 6.48 -9.04 15.80
CA LEU A 195 5.25 -8.89 15.00
C LEU A 195 4.00 -8.89 15.88
N THR A 196 3.40 -7.74 16.07
CA THR A 196 2.13 -7.57 16.80
C THR A 196 1.03 -7.14 15.86
N ILE A 197 -0.05 -7.93 15.77
CA ILE A 197 -1.25 -7.58 15.03
C ILE A 197 -2.24 -6.95 16.00
N VAL A 198 -2.72 -5.75 15.68
CA VAL A 198 -3.66 -5.00 16.53
C VAL A 198 -4.98 -4.85 15.77
N PRO A 199 -6.10 -5.43 16.28
CA PRO A 199 -7.42 -5.20 15.70
C PRO A 199 -7.85 -3.73 15.88
N VAL A 200 -8.29 -3.11 14.78
CA VAL A 200 -8.66 -1.69 14.70
C VAL A 200 -9.92 -1.54 13.85
N PRO A 201 -11.07 -2.06 14.30
CA PRO A 201 -12.32 -1.93 13.56
C PRO A 201 -12.65 -0.47 13.27
N GLY A 202 -13.20 -0.21 12.09
CA GLY A 202 -13.57 1.14 11.66
C GLY A 202 -13.75 1.23 10.16
N HIS A 203 -12.68 1.21 9.37
CA HIS A 203 -12.75 1.14 7.92
C HIS A 203 -13.55 -0.11 7.49
N THR A 204 -13.13 -1.30 7.90
CA THR A 204 -13.95 -2.52 7.90
C THR A 204 -14.13 -3.03 9.33
N LYS A 205 -15.00 -4.02 9.52
CA LYS A 205 -15.28 -4.60 10.85
C LYS A 205 -14.08 -5.40 11.37
N GLY A 206 -13.39 -6.12 10.49
CA GLY A 206 -12.23 -6.94 10.79
C GLY A 206 -10.89 -6.27 10.51
N HIS A 207 -10.85 -4.95 10.32
CA HIS A 207 -9.60 -4.27 10.01
C HIS A 207 -8.56 -4.46 11.13
N THR A 208 -7.34 -4.80 10.74
CA THR A 208 -6.19 -4.93 11.64
C THR A 208 -4.99 -4.15 11.11
N VAL A 209 -4.08 -3.78 11.98
CA VAL A 209 -2.77 -3.21 11.62
C VAL A 209 -1.66 -4.12 12.13
N LEU A 210 -0.50 -4.09 11.46
CA LEU A 210 0.69 -4.83 11.88
C LEU A 210 1.73 -3.84 12.40
N LEU A 211 2.14 -4.02 13.65
CA LEU A 211 3.27 -3.32 14.24
C LEU A 211 4.49 -4.24 14.21
N TYR A 212 5.53 -3.81 13.49
CA TYR A 212 6.80 -4.51 13.38
C TYR A 212 7.88 -3.79 14.19
N ASP A 213 8.57 -4.57 15.05
CA ASP A 213 9.70 -4.14 15.89
C ASP A 213 9.39 -2.90 16.76
N ASN A 214 8.14 -2.71 17.18
CA ASN A 214 7.67 -1.50 17.90
C ASN A 214 8.13 -0.19 17.23
N ARG A 215 8.23 -0.19 15.90
CA ARG A 215 8.78 0.92 15.13
C ARG A 215 8.04 1.20 13.81
N ILE A 216 7.56 0.18 13.12
CA ILE A 216 6.94 0.32 11.80
C ILE A 216 5.51 -0.18 11.85
N LEU A 217 4.55 0.71 11.56
CA LEU A 217 3.12 0.40 11.54
C LEU A 217 2.61 0.31 10.10
N PHE A 218 2.16 -0.88 9.71
CA PHE A 218 1.44 -1.12 8.46
C PHE A 218 -0.05 -0.96 8.73
N THR A 219 -0.66 0.03 8.12
CA THR A 219 -1.98 0.53 8.53
C THR A 219 -3.13 0.15 7.61
N GLY A 220 -2.87 -0.52 6.47
CA GLY A 220 -3.92 -0.70 5.47
C GLY A 220 -4.60 0.64 5.18
N ASP A 221 -5.93 0.66 5.28
CA ASP A 221 -6.73 1.86 5.01
C ASP A 221 -7.21 2.59 6.28
N HIS A 222 -6.61 2.23 7.44
CA HIS A 222 -6.99 2.84 8.71
C HIS A 222 -6.42 4.25 8.90
N LEU A 223 -5.17 4.48 8.47
CA LEU A 223 -4.40 5.70 8.74
C LEU A 223 -3.35 5.93 7.67
N ALA A 224 -3.19 7.16 7.19
CA ALA A 224 -2.13 7.58 6.27
C ALA A 224 -1.72 9.04 6.50
N TRP A 225 -0.67 9.49 5.84
CA TRP A 225 -0.33 10.91 5.80
C TRP A 225 -1.09 11.63 4.68
N SER A 226 -1.74 12.72 5.03
CA SER A 226 -2.37 13.63 4.08
C SER A 226 -1.43 14.77 3.72
N VAL A 227 -0.98 14.83 2.47
CA VAL A 227 -0.18 15.96 1.97
C VAL A 227 -0.97 17.26 2.02
N ARG A 228 -2.27 17.21 1.72
CA ARG A 228 -3.14 18.40 1.72
C ARG A 228 -3.33 19.00 3.12
N LEU A 229 -3.46 18.14 4.15
CA LEU A 229 -3.71 18.60 5.53
C LEU A 229 -2.43 18.72 6.35
N HIS A 230 -1.29 18.28 5.83
CA HIS A 230 -0.01 18.20 6.52
C HIS A 230 -0.13 17.54 7.90
N GLN A 231 -0.85 16.39 7.95
CA GLN A 231 -1.04 15.60 9.16
C GLN A 231 -1.39 14.16 8.86
N LEU A 232 -1.32 13.28 9.84
CA LEU A 232 -1.95 11.98 9.79
C LEU A 232 -3.46 12.14 9.64
N HIS A 233 -4.08 11.24 8.88
CA HIS A 233 -5.47 11.32 8.49
C HIS A 233 -6.10 9.95 8.37
N ALA A 234 -7.29 9.79 8.93
CA ALA A 234 -8.18 8.67 8.71
C ALA A 234 -9.29 9.08 7.73
N PHE A 235 -9.59 8.24 6.76
CA PHE A 235 -10.47 8.59 5.64
C PHE A 235 -11.95 8.32 5.96
N ARG A 236 -12.66 9.32 6.50
CA ARG A 236 -14.09 9.17 6.87
C ARG A 236 -14.99 8.79 5.69
N SER A 237 -14.71 9.30 4.49
CA SER A 237 -15.49 9.03 3.28
C SER A 237 -15.44 7.58 2.81
N VAL A 238 -14.44 6.82 3.23
CA VAL A 238 -14.26 5.39 2.93
C VAL A 238 -14.25 4.54 4.20
N CYS A 239 -14.81 5.03 5.30
CA CYS A 239 -15.02 4.27 6.52
C CYS A 239 -16.33 3.48 6.36
N TRP A 240 -16.25 2.23 5.90
CA TRP A 240 -17.41 1.43 5.51
C TRP A 240 -18.19 0.85 6.70
N TYR A 241 -17.48 0.56 7.80
CA TYR A 241 -18.11 -0.06 8.97
C TYR A 241 -18.62 0.97 9.98
N SER A 242 -17.73 1.70 10.65
CA SER A 242 -18.14 2.59 11.74
C SER A 242 -17.09 3.65 12.08
N TRP A 243 -17.43 4.92 11.87
CA TRP A 243 -16.55 6.02 12.26
C TRP A 243 -16.31 6.13 13.78
N PRO A 244 -17.34 5.98 14.66
CA PRO A 244 -17.10 5.92 16.11
C PRO A 244 -16.16 4.79 16.56
N GLU A 245 -16.24 3.61 15.93
CA GLU A 245 -15.30 2.51 16.22
C GLU A 245 -13.90 2.83 15.70
N GLN A 246 -13.77 3.51 14.56
CA GLN A 246 -12.47 3.95 14.05
C GLN A 246 -11.80 4.95 14.99
N ILE A 247 -12.55 5.86 15.61
CA ILE A 247 -12.03 6.78 16.63
C ILE A 247 -11.50 6.01 17.84
N LYS A 248 -12.25 5.03 18.37
CA LYS A 248 -11.79 4.17 19.50
C LYS A 248 -10.54 3.37 19.11
N SER A 249 -10.50 2.87 17.89
CA SER A 249 -9.33 2.16 17.35
C SER A 249 -8.10 3.06 17.26
N MET A 250 -8.28 4.32 16.86
CA MET A 250 -7.21 5.31 16.86
C MET A 250 -6.74 5.67 18.28
N GLU A 251 -7.64 5.76 19.25
CA GLU A 251 -7.29 5.93 20.67
C GLU A 251 -6.45 4.74 21.18
N LYS A 252 -6.81 3.53 20.80
CA LYS A 252 -6.04 2.32 21.11
C LYS A 252 -4.65 2.36 20.47
N LEU A 253 -4.54 2.74 19.19
CA LEU A 253 -3.26 2.85 18.49
C LEU A 253 -2.35 3.95 19.06
N ALA A 254 -2.90 5.03 19.61
CA ALA A 254 -2.11 6.09 20.23
C ALA A 254 -1.32 5.64 21.47
N ALA A 255 -1.63 4.44 22.03
CA ALA A 255 -0.86 3.83 23.12
C ALA A 255 0.41 3.12 22.65
N TYR A 256 0.59 2.91 21.35
CA TYR A 256 1.77 2.26 20.77
C TYR A 256 2.79 3.29 20.29
N ASP A 257 4.07 2.92 20.41
CA ASP A 257 5.18 3.70 19.86
C ASP A 257 5.57 3.17 18.49
N PHE A 258 5.63 4.06 17.51
CA PHE A 258 6.14 3.77 16.17
C PHE A 258 6.74 5.05 15.54
N GLU A 259 7.54 4.86 14.50
CA GLU A 259 8.22 5.92 13.75
C GLU A 259 7.72 6.01 12.30
N TRP A 260 7.23 4.88 11.77
CA TRP A 260 6.74 4.79 10.40
C TRP A 260 5.26 4.43 10.36
N VAL A 261 4.54 5.09 9.44
CA VAL A 261 3.19 4.72 8.98
C VAL A 261 3.29 4.33 7.53
N LEU A 262 2.95 3.07 7.21
CA LEU A 262 2.98 2.48 5.87
C LEU A 262 1.56 2.03 5.50
N PRO A 263 0.79 2.87 4.78
CA PRO A 263 -0.61 2.60 4.47
C PRO A 263 -0.79 1.79 3.18
N GLY A 264 -1.97 1.19 2.99
CA GLY A 264 -2.46 0.69 1.71
C GLY A 264 -2.74 1.85 0.75
N HIS A 265 -3.54 2.81 1.18
CA HIS A 265 -3.83 4.04 0.43
C HIS A 265 -3.32 5.29 1.14
N GLY A 266 -2.90 6.29 0.35
CA GLY A 266 -2.34 7.54 0.86
C GLY A 266 -0.81 7.54 0.95
N ARG A 267 -0.25 8.49 1.71
CA ARG A 267 1.20 8.67 1.78
C ARG A 267 1.79 7.97 2.99
N ARG A 268 2.96 7.41 2.80
CA ARG A 268 3.84 6.98 3.89
C ARG A 268 4.29 8.18 4.71
N HIS A 269 4.56 7.95 5.99
CA HIS A 269 5.07 9.00 6.87
C HIS A 269 6.13 8.45 7.81
N HIS A 270 7.16 9.25 8.05
CA HIS A 270 8.21 8.96 9.02
C HIS A 270 8.42 10.16 9.93
N ALA A 271 8.50 9.91 11.21
CA ALA A 271 8.89 10.87 12.23
C ALA A 271 9.47 10.11 13.43
N ASP A 272 10.25 10.79 14.26
CA ASP A 272 10.63 10.21 15.56
C ASP A 272 9.39 9.96 16.43
N LYS A 273 9.52 9.06 17.42
CA LYS A 273 8.40 8.62 18.28
C LYS A 273 7.67 9.78 18.96
N ALA A 274 8.39 10.83 19.40
CA ALA A 274 7.76 11.96 20.08
C ALA A 274 6.93 12.79 19.12
N THR A 275 7.45 13.09 17.95
CA THR A 275 6.75 13.79 16.86
C THR A 275 5.56 12.94 16.35
N MET A 276 5.74 11.63 16.20
CA MET A 276 4.66 10.73 15.77
C MET A 276 3.49 10.73 16.76
N ARG A 277 3.75 10.70 18.07
CA ARG A 277 2.67 10.85 19.09
C ARG A 277 1.91 12.16 18.95
N GLN A 278 2.59 13.28 18.64
CA GLN A 278 1.93 14.56 18.40
C GLN A 278 1.05 14.51 17.15
N HIS A 279 1.54 13.87 16.07
CA HIS A 279 0.75 13.67 14.84
C HIS A 279 -0.48 12.79 15.09
N MET A 280 -0.34 11.72 15.87
CA MET A 280 -1.46 10.85 16.27
C MET A 280 -2.49 11.64 17.09
N GLN A 281 -2.07 12.43 18.08
CA GLN A 281 -2.98 13.25 18.87
C GLN A 281 -3.73 14.26 18.01
N LYS A 282 -3.03 14.96 17.11
CA LYS A 282 -3.64 15.92 16.18
C LYS A 282 -4.67 15.23 15.27
N CYS A 283 -4.38 14.01 14.79
CA CYS A 283 -5.33 13.24 14.01
C CYS A 283 -6.58 12.87 14.83
N LEU A 284 -6.40 12.40 16.06
CA LEU A 284 -7.50 12.08 16.98
C LEU A 284 -8.39 13.27 17.28
N ASP A 285 -7.80 14.43 17.56
CA ASP A 285 -8.55 15.67 17.83
C ASP A 285 -9.38 16.07 16.61
N TRP A 286 -8.79 15.96 15.42
CA TRP A 286 -9.49 16.17 14.16
C TRP A 286 -10.64 15.17 13.96
N MET A 287 -10.42 13.89 14.21
CA MET A 287 -11.44 12.83 14.03
C MET A 287 -12.65 13.06 14.95
N LYS A 288 -12.41 13.47 16.20
CA LYS A 288 -13.47 13.74 17.19
C LYS A 288 -14.29 15.00 16.86
N ALA A 289 -13.75 15.90 16.05
CA ALA A 289 -14.42 17.12 15.61
C ALA A 289 -15.29 16.94 14.35
N GLN A 290 -15.23 15.73 13.68
CA GLN A 290 -16.01 15.41 12.48
C GLN A 290 -17.36 14.78 12.85
#